data_a48c9bccb758899543d928be40c79cdc
#
_entry.id   a48c9bccb758899543d928be40c79cdc
#
_cell.length_a   1.000
_cell.length_b   1.000
_cell.length_c   1.000
_cell.angle_alpha   90.00
_cell.angle_beta   90.00
_cell.angle_gamma   90.00
#
_symmetry.space_group_name_H-M   'P 1'
#
loop_
_entity.id
_entity.type
_entity.pdbx_description
1 polymer ?
#
loop_
_entity_poly.entity_id
_entity_poly.type
_entity_poly.pdbx_seq_one_letter_code
_entity_poly.pdbx_strand_id
1 'polypeptide(L)'
;PAVQPGRTVIVLIQNGLNIGKPIFEAFPNNIVLSGVSMIGSHETETGVIEHDDNDRVLIGPFRNTNLSAKDEEAAARDFVRIYSAGGKTDCELQLDVNFARWRKLVYNACLNSICALTGLDTGRIRLADGAIDGLVKPAMEEIRAAAKAVGVDLPPDVCDFMINIDPLTMYLPPSMLGDVRKVRILSY
;
A
#
# COMPACT_ATOMS: atom_id res chain seq x y z
N PRO A 1 -24.33 -8.91 -15.05
CA PRO A 1 -23.41 -7.97 -14.41
C PRO A 1 -22.37 -8.74 -13.60
N ALA A 2 -21.13 -8.24 -13.53
CA ALA A 2 -20.03 -8.90 -12.80
C ALA A 2 -20.25 -8.81 -11.27
N VAL A 3 -20.96 -7.78 -10.80
CA VAL A 3 -21.25 -7.56 -9.38
C VAL A 3 -22.73 -7.81 -9.11
N GLN A 4 -23.00 -8.73 -8.19
CA GLN A 4 -24.34 -9.00 -7.69
C GLN A 4 -24.53 -8.31 -6.33
N PRO A 5 -25.57 -7.46 -6.17
CA PRO A 5 -25.83 -6.77 -4.90
C PRO A 5 -25.95 -7.74 -3.72
N GLY A 6 -25.28 -7.43 -2.62
CA GLY A 6 -25.30 -8.21 -1.38
C GLY A 6 -24.62 -9.59 -1.43
N ARG A 7 -24.05 -10.00 -2.57
CA ARG A 7 -23.41 -11.32 -2.73
C ARG A 7 -21.94 -11.25 -3.11
N THR A 8 -21.59 -10.37 -4.06
CA THR A 8 -20.19 -10.24 -4.51
C THR A 8 -19.40 -9.50 -3.46
N VAL A 9 -18.27 -10.07 -3.03
CA VAL A 9 -17.26 -9.38 -2.24
C VAL A 9 -16.28 -8.72 -3.20
N ILE A 10 -16.04 -7.43 -3.02
CA ILE A 10 -15.13 -6.64 -3.85
C ILE A 10 -13.81 -6.47 -3.09
N VAL A 11 -12.69 -6.83 -3.70
CA VAL A 11 -11.37 -6.72 -3.07
C VAL A 11 -10.53 -5.67 -3.79
N LEU A 12 -10.05 -4.68 -3.04
CA LEU A 12 -9.24 -3.58 -3.56
C LEU A 12 -7.80 -3.72 -3.07
N ILE A 13 -6.89 -4.16 -3.95
CA ILE A 13 -5.47 -4.40 -3.61
C ILE A 13 -4.57 -3.21 -4.00
N GLN A 14 -5.09 -2.25 -4.77
CA GLN A 14 -4.33 -1.08 -5.20
C GLN A 14 -3.94 -0.15 -4.03
N ASN A 15 -2.85 0.58 -4.24
CA ASN A 15 -2.40 1.62 -3.31
C ASN A 15 -3.41 2.78 -3.20
N GLY A 16 -3.30 3.55 -2.15
CA GLY A 16 -4.06 4.79 -1.92
C GLY A 16 -4.96 4.76 -0.69
N LEU A 17 -5.36 5.94 -0.27
CA LEU A 17 -6.39 6.16 0.76
C LEU A 17 -7.75 6.38 0.11
N ASN A 18 -8.82 6.11 0.87
CA ASN A 18 -10.21 6.37 0.46
C ASN A 18 -10.65 5.69 -0.84
N ILE A 19 -9.90 4.73 -1.37
CA ILE A 19 -10.21 4.01 -2.61
C ILE A 19 -11.53 3.23 -2.54
N GLY A 20 -12.01 2.91 -1.32
CA GLY A 20 -13.31 2.27 -1.10
C GLY A 20 -14.51 3.20 -1.30
N LYS A 21 -14.35 4.54 -1.17
CA LYS A 21 -15.47 5.48 -1.22
C LYS A 21 -16.29 5.39 -2.50
N PRO A 22 -15.71 5.51 -3.71
CA PRO A 22 -16.49 5.40 -4.95
C PRO A 22 -17.12 4.01 -5.13
N ILE A 23 -16.52 2.97 -4.53
CA ILE A 23 -17.08 1.62 -4.58
C ILE A 23 -18.32 1.51 -3.68
N PHE A 24 -18.32 2.10 -2.49
CA PHE A 24 -19.52 2.16 -1.63
C PHE A 24 -20.66 2.94 -2.26
N GLU A 25 -20.35 4.03 -2.97
CA GLU A 25 -21.35 4.81 -3.70
C GLU A 25 -22.01 3.97 -4.81
N ALA A 26 -21.20 3.19 -5.55
CA ALA A 26 -21.69 2.36 -6.65
C ALA A 26 -22.34 1.04 -6.17
N PHE A 27 -21.87 0.48 -5.05
CA PHE A 27 -22.28 -0.83 -4.53
C PHE A 27 -22.52 -0.80 -3.01
N PRO A 28 -23.54 -0.05 -2.53
CA PRO A 28 -23.75 0.22 -1.09
C PRO A 28 -24.06 -1.02 -0.26
N ASN A 29 -24.52 -2.10 -0.89
CA ASN A 29 -24.92 -3.35 -0.24
C ASN A 29 -23.86 -4.46 -0.37
N ASN A 30 -22.67 -4.13 -0.89
CA ASN A 30 -21.60 -5.13 -1.08
C ASN A 30 -20.47 -4.94 -0.07
N ILE A 31 -19.93 -6.05 0.40
CA ILE A 31 -18.72 -6.04 1.23
C ILE A 31 -17.52 -5.64 0.36
N VAL A 32 -16.74 -4.69 0.86
CA VAL A 32 -15.51 -4.23 0.22
C VAL A 32 -14.33 -4.50 1.14
N LEU A 33 -13.37 -5.28 0.66
CA LEU A 33 -12.15 -5.58 1.38
C LEU A 33 -10.99 -4.69 0.91
N SER A 34 -10.20 -4.25 1.87
CA SER A 34 -8.95 -3.54 1.66
C SER A 34 -7.80 -4.53 1.66
N GLY A 35 -7.05 -4.60 0.56
CA GLY A 35 -5.78 -5.30 0.51
C GLY A 35 -4.62 -4.30 0.48
N VAL A 36 -3.73 -4.37 1.48
CA VAL A 36 -2.48 -3.62 1.50
C VAL A 36 -1.38 -4.56 1.07
N SER A 37 -1.04 -4.52 -0.22
CA SER A 37 0.01 -5.37 -0.79
C SER A 37 1.40 -4.81 -0.49
N MET A 38 2.32 -5.69 -0.10
CA MET A 38 3.74 -5.41 0.12
C MET A 38 4.58 -6.39 -0.71
N ILE A 39 4.17 -6.59 -1.94
CA ILE A 39 4.83 -7.49 -2.91
C ILE A 39 6.02 -6.78 -3.57
N GLY A 40 7.13 -7.46 -3.71
CA GLY A 40 8.25 -7.07 -4.57
C GLY A 40 8.04 -7.65 -5.97
N SER A 41 7.36 -6.91 -6.83
CA SER A 41 7.09 -7.33 -8.21
C SER A 41 7.16 -6.14 -9.15
N HIS A 42 7.85 -6.29 -10.28
CA HIS A 42 8.00 -5.24 -11.27
C HIS A 42 8.09 -5.79 -12.68
N GLU A 43 7.62 -5.01 -13.63
CA GLU A 43 7.73 -5.32 -15.05
C GLU A 43 9.09 -4.83 -15.56
N THR A 44 9.95 -5.75 -15.98
CA THR A 44 11.30 -5.47 -16.50
C THR A 44 11.28 -5.15 -18.00
N GLU A 45 10.44 -5.85 -18.75
CA GLU A 45 10.17 -5.63 -20.16
C GLU A 45 8.67 -5.75 -20.39
N THR A 46 8.15 -5.27 -21.52
CA THR A 46 6.72 -5.35 -21.81
C THR A 46 6.20 -6.79 -21.69
N GLY A 47 5.34 -7.03 -20.70
CA GLY A 47 4.74 -8.33 -20.43
C GLY A 47 5.63 -9.31 -19.66
N VAL A 48 6.85 -8.92 -19.25
CA VAL A 48 7.76 -9.72 -18.43
C VAL A 48 7.73 -9.20 -17.00
N ILE A 49 7.18 -10.00 -16.09
CA ILE A 49 7.07 -9.65 -14.66
C ILE A 49 8.13 -10.44 -13.88
N GLU A 50 9.02 -9.72 -13.21
CA GLU A 50 9.88 -10.27 -12.18
C GLU A 50 9.25 -10.13 -10.81
N HIS A 51 9.29 -11.21 -10.04
CA HIS A 51 8.75 -11.30 -8.70
C HIS A 51 9.80 -11.94 -7.78
N ASP A 52 10.50 -11.11 -7.05
CA ASP A 52 11.72 -11.44 -6.29
C ASP A 52 11.51 -11.39 -4.78
N ASP A 53 10.34 -10.96 -4.30
CA ASP A 53 10.00 -10.91 -2.89
C ASP A 53 8.67 -11.63 -2.63
N ASN A 54 8.42 -11.97 -1.36
CA ASN A 54 7.20 -12.68 -0.97
C ASN A 54 5.93 -11.87 -1.33
N ASP A 55 4.89 -12.57 -1.78
CA ASP A 55 3.57 -11.98 -1.92
C ASP A 55 2.92 -11.82 -0.54
N ARG A 56 3.13 -10.65 0.07
CA ARG A 56 2.57 -10.29 1.35
C ARG A 56 1.41 -9.32 1.21
N VAL A 57 0.25 -9.68 1.77
CA VAL A 57 -0.97 -8.85 1.73
C VAL A 57 -1.64 -8.80 3.09
N LEU A 58 -1.94 -7.59 3.56
CA LEU A 58 -2.79 -7.37 4.73
C LEU A 58 -4.22 -7.13 4.26
N ILE A 59 -5.16 -8.00 4.67
CA ILE A 59 -6.56 -7.95 4.24
C ILE A 59 -7.47 -7.65 5.43
N GLY A 60 -8.40 -6.71 5.22
CA GLY A 60 -9.46 -6.43 6.16
C GLY A 60 -10.61 -5.65 5.52
N PRO A 61 -11.74 -5.51 6.20
CA PRO A 61 -12.87 -4.81 5.61
C PRO A 61 -12.68 -3.29 5.64
N PHE A 62 -13.01 -2.63 4.53
CA PHE A 62 -13.45 -1.25 4.61
C PHE A 62 -14.83 -1.24 5.25
N ARG A 63 -14.96 -0.60 6.42
CA ARG A 63 -16.23 -0.60 7.17
C ARG A 63 -17.32 0.16 6.43
N ASN A 64 -18.45 -0.53 6.21
CA ASN A 64 -19.66 0.03 5.63
C ASN A 64 -20.77 -0.01 6.68
N THR A 65 -21.27 1.15 7.12
CA THR A 65 -22.30 1.27 8.14
C THR A 65 -23.64 0.62 7.76
N ASN A 66 -23.86 0.31 6.49
CA ASN A 66 -25.05 -0.40 6.01
C ASN A 66 -24.96 -1.92 6.20
N LEU A 67 -23.79 -2.45 6.56
CA LEU A 67 -23.54 -3.89 6.64
C LEU A 67 -23.19 -4.32 8.08
N SER A 68 -23.32 -5.61 8.34
CA SER A 68 -22.91 -6.21 9.60
C SER A 68 -21.38 -6.30 9.67
N ALA A 69 -20.77 -5.73 10.71
CA ALA A 69 -19.34 -5.84 10.96
C ALA A 69 -18.87 -7.31 11.05
N LYS A 70 -19.73 -8.20 11.57
CA LYS A 70 -19.45 -9.63 11.66
C LYS A 70 -19.34 -10.28 10.28
N ASP A 71 -20.24 -9.90 9.35
CA ASP A 71 -20.22 -10.44 8.00
C ASP A 71 -19.05 -9.92 7.18
N GLU A 72 -18.69 -8.65 7.37
CA GLU A 72 -17.49 -8.04 6.78
C GLU A 72 -16.21 -8.76 7.25
N GLU A 73 -16.09 -9.04 8.56
CA GLU A 73 -14.94 -9.79 9.10
C GLU A 73 -14.91 -11.24 8.63
N ALA A 74 -16.08 -11.89 8.52
CA ALA A 74 -16.17 -13.24 8.01
C ALA A 74 -15.68 -13.32 6.55
N ALA A 75 -16.08 -12.35 5.72
CA ALA A 75 -15.63 -12.26 4.32
C ALA A 75 -14.12 -12.04 4.22
N ALA A 76 -13.53 -11.21 5.10
CA ALA A 76 -12.09 -10.99 5.13
C ALA A 76 -11.34 -12.27 5.54
N ARG A 77 -11.81 -13.01 6.53
CA ARG A 77 -11.24 -14.30 6.94
C ARG A 77 -11.34 -15.35 5.84
N ASP A 78 -12.47 -15.39 5.13
CA ASP A 78 -12.65 -16.29 3.99
C ASP A 78 -11.68 -15.96 2.86
N PHE A 79 -11.47 -14.68 2.55
CA PHE A 79 -10.48 -14.27 1.56
C PHE A 79 -9.08 -14.72 1.97
N VAL A 80 -8.65 -14.47 3.23
CA VAL A 80 -7.34 -14.93 3.74
C VAL A 80 -7.19 -16.44 3.56
N ARG A 81 -8.20 -17.22 3.95
CA ARG A 81 -8.18 -18.68 3.81
C ARG A 81 -8.02 -19.13 2.35
N ILE A 82 -8.76 -18.49 1.43
CA ILE A 82 -8.73 -18.84 0.00
C ILE A 82 -7.39 -18.44 -0.62
N TYR A 83 -6.94 -17.22 -0.35
CA TYR A 83 -5.71 -16.67 -0.93
C TYR A 83 -4.45 -17.42 -0.43
N SER A 84 -4.44 -17.81 0.84
CA SER A 84 -3.34 -18.58 1.44
C SER A 84 -3.34 -20.07 1.07
N ALA A 85 -4.39 -20.59 0.43
CA ALA A 85 -4.52 -22.04 0.16
C ALA A 85 -3.41 -22.58 -0.75
N GLY A 86 -2.78 -21.73 -1.57
CA GLY A 86 -1.64 -22.11 -2.43
C GLY A 86 -0.31 -22.25 -1.69
N GLY A 87 -0.21 -21.84 -0.42
CA GLY A 87 0.99 -21.96 0.43
C GLY A 87 2.19 -21.10 -0.03
N LYS A 88 1.98 -20.15 -0.95
CA LYS A 88 3.03 -19.29 -1.53
C LYS A 88 2.84 -17.81 -1.22
N THR A 89 1.89 -17.48 -0.35
CA THR A 89 1.51 -16.11 -0.02
C THR A 89 1.51 -15.92 1.49
N ASP A 90 1.90 -14.73 1.93
CA ASP A 90 1.78 -14.27 3.30
C ASP A 90 0.56 -13.34 3.39
N CYS A 91 -0.64 -13.93 3.59
CA CYS A 91 -1.89 -13.18 3.65
C CYS A 91 -2.40 -13.15 5.09
N GLU A 92 -2.37 -11.96 5.68
CA GLU A 92 -2.73 -11.73 7.08
C GLU A 92 -4.05 -10.96 7.21
N LEU A 93 -4.86 -11.34 8.20
CA LEU A 93 -6.05 -10.57 8.56
C LEU A 93 -5.65 -9.29 9.31
N GLN A 94 -6.06 -8.14 8.78
CA GLN A 94 -5.87 -6.83 9.39
C GLN A 94 -7.20 -6.10 9.51
N LEU A 95 -7.75 -6.05 10.74
CA LEU A 95 -9.06 -5.43 10.98
C LEU A 95 -8.99 -3.90 10.97
N ASP A 96 -7.86 -3.32 11.35
CA ASP A 96 -7.62 -1.88 11.22
C ASP A 96 -6.91 -1.57 9.89
N VAL A 97 -7.70 -1.55 8.83
CA VAL A 97 -7.18 -1.26 7.48
C VAL A 97 -6.76 0.19 7.32
N ASN A 98 -7.32 1.12 8.10
CA ASN A 98 -6.93 2.51 8.06
C ASN A 98 -5.50 2.67 8.59
N PHE A 99 -5.19 2.05 9.73
CA PHE A 99 -3.83 2.01 10.25
C PHE A 99 -2.84 1.47 9.22
N ALA A 100 -3.13 0.31 8.62
CA ALA A 100 -2.24 -0.31 7.64
C ALA A 100 -2.01 0.58 6.40
N ARG A 101 -3.07 1.22 5.89
CA ARG A 101 -2.98 2.13 4.74
C ARG A 101 -2.22 3.41 5.05
N TRP A 102 -2.50 4.05 6.18
CA TRP A 102 -1.76 5.24 6.60
C TRP A 102 -0.29 4.94 6.87
N ARG A 103 0.01 3.81 7.53
CA ARG A 103 1.39 3.38 7.76
C ARG A 103 2.14 3.20 6.43
N LYS A 104 1.53 2.54 5.42
CA LYS A 104 2.13 2.41 4.09
C LYS A 104 2.25 3.75 3.37
N LEU A 105 1.29 4.66 3.59
CA LEU A 105 1.31 5.98 2.97
C LEU A 105 2.48 6.84 3.44
N VAL A 106 2.94 6.71 4.69
CA VAL A 106 4.15 7.39 5.17
C VAL A 106 5.34 7.14 4.23
N TYR A 107 5.52 5.90 3.78
CA TYR A 107 6.54 5.56 2.79
C TYR A 107 6.16 6.07 1.40
N ASN A 108 4.97 5.72 0.92
CA ASN A 108 4.58 5.97 -0.47
C ASN A 108 4.42 7.46 -0.81
N ALA A 109 3.88 8.28 0.10
CA ALA A 109 3.73 9.72 -0.17
C ALA A 109 5.06 10.46 -0.16
N CYS A 110 6.06 9.99 0.59
CA CYS A 110 7.32 10.70 0.78
C CYS A 110 8.45 10.06 -0.04
N LEU A 111 8.91 8.86 0.31
CA LEU A 111 10.03 8.23 -0.39
C LEU A 111 9.75 7.99 -1.86
N ASN A 112 8.56 7.45 -2.23
CA ASN A 112 8.25 7.21 -3.64
C ASN A 112 8.28 8.51 -4.45
N SER A 113 7.66 9.59 -3.94
CA SER A 113 7.58 10.87 -4.66
C SER A 113 8.95 11.54 -4.76
N ILE A 114 9.72 11.56 -3.67
CA ILE A 114 11.05 12.18 -3.65
C ILE A 114 12.01 11.39 -4.54
N CYS A 115 12.00 10.07 -4.48
CA CYS A 115 12.81 9.22 -5.37
C CYS A 115 12.44 9.43 -6.85
N ALA A 116 11.14 9.54 -7.17
CA ALA A 116 10.68 9.80 -8.53
C ALA A 116 11.15 11.16 -9.07
N LEU A 117 11.09 12.21 -8.23
CA LEU A 117 11.52 13.57 -8.59
C LEU A 117 13.04 13.69 -8.75
N THR A 118 13.79 13.04 -7.87
CA THR A 118 15.26 13.12 -7.86
C THR A 118 15.94 12.12 -8.79
N GLY A 119 15.24 11.05 -9.18
CA GLY A 119 15.82 9.92 -9.91
C GLY A 119 16.68 8.99 -9.04
N LEU A 120 16.77 9.25 -7.73
CA LEU A 120 17.54 8.43 -6.78
C LEU A 120 16.67 7.30 -6.22
N ASP A 121 17.26 6.13 -6.02
CA ASP A 121 16.64 5.03 -5.28
C ASP A 121 16.69 5.24 -3.76
N THR A 122 16.08 4.33 -2.99
CA THR A 122 15.97 4.43 -1.53
C THR A 122 17.33 4.38 -0.83
N GLY A 123 18.30 3.66 -1.36
CA GLY A 123 19.67 3.63 -0.82
C GLY A 123 20.39 4.95 -1.08
N ARG A 124 20.35 5.44 -2.31
CA ARG A 124 21.06 6.67 -2.71
C ARG A 124 20.48 7.93 -2.06
N ILE A 125 19.16 8.02 -1.89
CA ILE A 125 18.55 9.16 -1.18
C ILE A 125 18.98 9.20 0.29
N ARG A 126 19.18 8.04 0.93
CA ARG A 126 19.67 7.94 2.30
C ARG A 126 21.13 8.31 2.47
N LEU A 127 21.91 8.22 1.39
CA LEU A 127 23.33 8.63 1.35
C LEU A 127 23.50 10.09 0.90
N ALA A 128 22.45 10.72 0.38
CA ALA A 128 22.52 12.12 -0.03
C ALA A 128 22.52 13.03 1.20
N ASP A 129 23.47 13.96 1.24
CA ASP A 129 23.67 14.86 2.37
C ASP A 129 22.43 15.70 2.66
N GLY A 130 21.99 15.68 3.90
CA GLY A 130 20.83 16.42 4.39
C GLY A 130 19.47 15.98 3.84
N ALA A 131 19.38 15.04 2.90
CA ALA A 131 18.12 14.67 2.25
C ALA A 131 17.13 14.03 3.23
N ILE A 132 17.57 13.17 4.12
CA ILE A 132 16.70 12.51 5.10
C ILE A 132 16.16 13.52 6.11
N ASP A 133 17.03 14.26 6.78
CA ASP A 133 16.61 15.15 7.88
C ASP A 133 15.97 16.44 7.36
N GLY A 134 16.41 16.92 6.19
CA GLY A 134 15.91 18.17 5.61
C GLY A 134 14.64 18.02 4.75
N LEU A 135 14.33 16.84 4.25
CA LEU A 135 13.21 16.66 3.33
C LEU A 135 12.35 15.42 3.64
N VAL A 136 12.94 14.21 3.67
CA VAL A 136 12.16 12.97 3.75
C VAL A 136 11.43 12.86 5.09
N LYS A 137 12.18 13.02 6.19
CA LYS A 137 11.62 12.89 7.54
C LYS A 137 10.58 13.97 7.86
N PRO A 138 10.81 15.26 7.58
CA PRO A 138 9.76 16.28 7.72
C PRO A 138 8.48 15.96 6.93
N ALA A 139 8.59 15.53 5.68
CA ALA A 139 7.44 15.14 4.88
C ALA A 139 6.68 13.93 5.49
N MET A 140 7.39 12.94 6.02
CA MET A 140 6.79 11.79 6.71
C MET A 140 6.06 12.22 8.00
N GLU A 141 6.63 13.18 8.75
CA GLU A 141 5.99 13.72 9.95
C GLU A 141 4.69 14.46 9.63
N GLU A 142 4.62 15.17 8.49
CA GLU A 142 3.37 15.77 8.01
C GLU A 142 2.30 14.70 7.72
N ILE A 143 2.66 13.59 7.08
CA ILE A 143 1.74 12.45 6.86
C ILE A 143 1.28 11.85 8.18
N ARG A 144 2.18 11.68 9.16
CA ARG A 144 1.85 11.19 10.49
C ARG A 144 0.88 12.13 11.21
N ALA A 145 1.10 13.44 11.11
CA ALA A 145 0.21 14.44 11.68
C ALA A 145 -1.17 14.43 11.00
N ALA A 146 -1.22 14.27 9.67
CA ALA A 146 -2.48 14.13 8.93
C ALA A 146 -3.25 12.86 9.32
N ALA A 147 -2.57 11.72 9.50
CA ALA A 147 -3.17 10.49 10.02
C ALA A 147 -3.82 10.70 11.39
N LYS A 148 -3.08 11.34 12.31
CA LYS A 148 -3.58 11.66 13.64
C LYS A 148 -4.80 12.57 13.62
N ALA A 149 -4.82 13.56 12.73
CA ALA A 149 -5.95 14.49 12.57
C ALA A 149 -7.27 13.78 12.14
N VAL A 150 -7.17 12.62 11.50
CA VAL A 150 -8.33 11.78 11.13
C VAL A 150 -8.53 10.57 12.05
N GLY A 151 -7.88 10.57 13.22
CA GLY A 151 -8.08 9.56 14.26
C GLY A 151 -7.23 8.29 14.10
N VAL A 152 -6.21 8.30 13.24
CA VAL A 152 -5.27 7.18 13.09
C VAL A 152 -3.96 7.51 13.77
N ASP A 153 -3.70 6.86 14.91
CA ASP A 153 -2.49 7.09 15.70
C ASP A 153 -1.38 6.11 15.29
N LEU A 154 -0.44 6.62 14.49
CA LEU A 154 0.73 5.87 14.06
C LEU A 154 1.84 5.93 15.14
N PRO A 155 2.67 4.88 15.25
CA PRO A 155 3.77 4.86 16.21
C PRO A 155 4.70 6.06 16.06
N PRO A 156 5.29 6.57 17.15
CA PRO A 156 6.17 7.75 17.09
C PRO A 156 7.45 7.50 16.26
N ASP A 157 7.88 6.26 16.14
CA ASP A 157 9.05 5.83 15.38
C ASP A 157 8.73 5.42 13.93
N VAL A 158 7.49 5.58 13.47
CA VAL A 158 7.06 5.12 12.14
C VAL A 158 7.88 5.72 11.01
N CYS A 159 8.33 6.98 11.14
CA CYS A 159 9.15 7.64 10.11
C CYS A 159 10.53 6.98 10.02
N ASP A 160 11.21 6.80 11.16
CA ASP A 160 12.52 6.14 11.20
C ASP A 160 12.41 4.67 10.79
N PHE A 161 11.34 3.99 11.18
CA PHE A 161 11.06 2.63 10.72
C PHE A 161 10.92 2.57 9.20
N MET A 162 10.14 3.45 8.58
CA MET A 162 9.92 3.47 7.13
C MET A 162 11.15 3.86 6.34
N ILE A 163 12.00 4.75 6.87
CA ILE A 163 13.29 5.10 6.24
C ILE A 163 14.24 3.89 6.22
N ASN A 164 14.20 3.06 7.25
CA ASN A 164 15.14 1.95 7.45
C ASN A 164 14.51 0.57 7.17
N ILE A 165 13.34 0.49 6.55
CA ILE A 165 12.64 -0.76 6.30
C ILE A 165 13.45 -1.71 5.39
N ASP A 166 14.17 -1.14 4.42
CA ASP A 166 15.03 -1.88 3.52
C ASP A 166 16.52 -1.71 3.91
N PRO A 167 17.37 -2.72 3.67
CA PRO A 167 18.82 -2.57 3.83
C PRO A 167 19.35 -1.41 2.98
N LEU A 168 20.29 -0.63 3.53
CA LEU A 168 20.89 0.52 2.81
C LEU A 168 21.52 0.12 1.46
N THR A 169 22.04 -1.10 1.39
CA THR A 169 22.71 -1.65 0.20
C THR A 169 21.77 -2.18 -0.87
N MET A 170 20.46 -2.17 -0.62
CA MET A 170 19.48 -2.75 -1.55
C MET A 170 19.23 -1.88 -2.78
N TYR A 171 19.46 -0.57 -2.70
CA TYR A 171 19.29 0.38 -3.82
C TYR A 171 17.96 0.21 -4.56
N LEU A 172 16.90 -0.04 -3.81
CA LEU A 172 15.59 -0.37 -4.34
C LEU A 172 14.92 0.85 -4.99
N PRO A 173 14.59 0.80 -6.30
CA PRO A 173 13.77 1.84 -6.92
C PRO A 173 12.33 1.65 -6.49
N PRO A 174 11.71 2.61 -5.77
CA PRO A 174 10.29 2.54 -5.45
C PRO A 174 9.43 2.51 -6.72
N SER A 175 8.21 2.00 -6.62
CA SER A 175 7.31 1.79 -7.77
C SER A 175 7.13 3.05 -8.64
N MET A 176 6.94 4.22 -8.03
CA MET A 176 6.79 5.48 -8.76
C MET A 176 8.05 5.87 -9.53
N LEU A 177 9.25 5.64 -8.97
CA LEU A 177 10.49 5.84 -9.71
C LEU A 177 10.60 4.88 -10.89
N GLY A 178 10.19 3.62 -10.70
CA GLY A 178 10.10 2.63 -11.78
C GLY A 178 9.19 3.12 -12.91
N ASP A 179 8.02 3.63 -12.58
CA ASP A 179 7.06 4.16 -13.57
C ASP A 179 7.62 5.37 -14.33
N VAL A 180 8.26 6.31 -13.63
CA VAL A 180 8.92 7.47 -14.28
C VAL A 180 10.00 7.02 -15.26
N ARG A 181 10.78 6.01 -14.89
CA ARG A 181 11.85 5.47 -15.76
C ARG A 181 11.29 4.80 -17.02
N LYS A 182 10.17 4.07 -16.91
CA LYS A 182 9.47 3.45 -18.06
C LYS A 182 8.94 4.49 -19.05
N VAL A 183 8.29 5.54 -18.57
CA VAL A 183 7.74 6.60 -19.43
C VAL A 183 8.85 7.31 -20.22
N ARG A 184 10.04 7.50 -19.66
CA ARG A 184 11.17 8.09 -20.37
C ARG A 184 11.73 7.20 -21.49
N ILE A 185 11.59 5.89 -21.38
CA ILE A 185 12.02 4.94 -22.42
C ILE A 185 11.06 4.94 -23.61
N LEU A 186 9.79 5.24 -23.40
CA LEU A 186 8.75 5.27 -24.44
C LEU A 186 8.69 6.59 -25.22
N SER A 187 9.45 7.61 -24.85
CA SER A 187 9.44 8.94 -25.48
C SER A 187 10.62 9.20 -26.45
N TYR A 188 11.33 8.15 -26.87
CA TYR A 188 12.36 8.21 -27.92
C TYR A 188 11.96 7.42 -29.16
#